data_006c0bd91a92d41a397c90d8357e8783
#
_entry.id   006c0bd91a92d41a397c90d8357e8783
#
_cell.length_a   1.000
_cell.length_b   1.000
_cell.length_c   1.000
_cell.angle_alpha   90.00
_cell.angle_beta   90.00
_cell.angle_gamma   90.00
#
_symmetry.space_group_name_H-M   'P 1'
#
loop_
_entity.id
_entity.type
_entity.pdbx_description
1 polymer ?
#
loop_
_entity_poly.entity_id
_entity_poly.type
_entity_poly.pdbx_seq_one_letter_code
_entity_poly.pdbx_strand_id
1 'polypeptide(L)'
;MKYLFVLILIFGFAFLPVFAQESKNPSLIIDTIEIPSYEFNKILRDATIIQMERPHGISWQVTIDNNLVYANPNGNAVMRLYDKDNPEKFVEVGMGAQPNEKFWVAVQTPKEGYVVVHNDLERGWSSTSKTIASYTERAGLTVNNGARIVVSNLDIGAFVINTYSVYGMESSTDPPAVNSGSLIAEFISGDPAKNPFALFPFYIAAAIGILVGVLYMTKKRS
;
A
#
# COMPACT_ATOMS: atom_id res chain seq x y z
N MET A 1 -9.97 24.47 -47.57
CA MET A 1 -10.17 23.00 -47.57
C MET A 1 -8.88 22.18 -47.50
N LYS A 2 -7.81 22.45 -48.27
CA LYS A 2 -6.55 21.67 -48.25
C LYS A 2 -5.89 21.58 -46.87
N TYR A 3 -5.99 22.60 -46.04
CA TYR A 3 -5.34 22.65 -44.73
C TYR A 3 -6.12 21.95 -43.62
N LEU A 4 -7.45 21.81 -43.79
CA LEU A 4 -8.28 21.02 -42.87
C LEU A 4 -7.92 19.53 -42.96
N PHE A 5 -7.59 19.04 -44.15
CA PHE A 5 -7.15 17.65 -44.35
C PHE A 5 -5.79 17.36 -43.69
N VAL A 6 -4.86 18.30 -43.77
CA VAL A 6 -3.54 18.16 -43.10
C VAL A 6 -3.70 18.16 -41.58
N LEU A 7 -4.60 19.01 -41.06
CA LEU A 7 -4.87 19.05 -39.62
C LEU A 7 -5.49 17.74 -39.11
N ILE A 8 -6.44 17.15 -39.83
CA ILE A 8 -7.06 15.87 -39.51
C ILE A 8 -6.04 14.73 -39.59
N LEU A 9 -5.11 14.78 -40.56
CA LEU A 9 -4.04 13.78 -40.66
C LEU A 9 -3.05 13.88 -39.49
N ILE A 10 -2.63 15.06 -39.07
CA ILE A 10 -1.72 15.26 -37.93
C ILE A 10 -2.40 14.85 -36.63
N PHE A 11 -3.67 15.23 -36.42
CA PHE A 11 -4.43 14.79 -35.23
C PHE A 11 -4.70 13.29 -35.27
N GLY A 12 -5.05 12.71 -36.41
CA GLY A 12 -5.24 11.28 -36.57
C GLY A 12 -4.00 10.48 -36.24
N PHE A 13 -2.82 10.90 -36.69
CA PHE A 13 -1.55 10.22 -36.36
C PHE A 13 -1.09 10.43 -34.91
N ALA A 14 -1.41 11.56 -34.29
CA ALA A 14 -1.06 11.81 -32.89
C ALA A 14 -1.90 10.97 -31.91
N PHE A 15 -3.11 10.57 -32.30
CA PHE A 15 -4.01 9.75 -31.50
C PHE A 15 -3.93 8.24 -31.78
N LEU A 16 -3.40 7.83 -32.95
CA LEU A 16 -3.28 6.41 -33.29
C LEU A 16 -2.46 5.59 -32.25
N PRO A 17 -1.33 6.07 -31.71
CA PRO A 17 -0.61 5.32 -30.68
C PRO A 17 -1.35 5.24 -29.34
N VAL A 18 -2.26 6.17 -29.07
CA VAL A 18 -3.07 6.15 -27.83
C VAL A 18 -4.15 5.06 -27.89
N PHE A 19 -4.71 4.80 -29.07
CA PHE A 19 -5.73 3.76 -29.25
C PHE A 19 -5.15 2.38 -29.58
N ALA A 20 -3.90 2.33 -30.08
CA ALA A 20 -3.21 1.08 -30.36
C ALA A 20 -2.39 0.53 -29.16
N GLN A 21 -2.33 1.28 -28.05
CA GLN A 21 -1.84 0.73 -26.81
C GLN A 21 -2.93 -0.24 -26.32
N GLU A 22 -2.76 -1.55 -26.62
CA GLU A 22 -3.45 -2.59 -25.90
C GLU A 22 -3.47 -2.16 -24.44
N SER A 23 -4.66 -2.07 -23.87
CA SER A 23 -4.90 -1.94 -22.44
C SER A 23 -4.31 -3.21 -21.79
N LYS A 24 -2.98 -3.33 -21.76
CA LYS A 24 -2.33 -4.17 -20.78
C LYS A 24 -2.75 -3.57 -19.46
N ASN A 25 -3.64 -4.27 -18.77
CA ASN A 25 -3.97 -3.98 -17.38
C ASN A 25 -2.68 -3.55 -16.69
N PRO A 26 -2.69 -2.44 -15.93
CA PRO A 26 -1.52 -2.06 -15.17
C PRO A 26 -1.04 -3.32 -14.49
N SER A 27 0.20 -3.74 -14.74
CA SER A 27 0.69 -4.98 -14.17
C SER A 27 0.68 -4.79 -12.67
N LEU A 28 -0.24 -5.49 -12.02
CA LEU A 28 -0.28 -5.56 -10.57
C LEU A 28 0.88 -6.44 -10.12
N ILE A 29 1.58 -5.98 -9.10
CA ILE A 29 2.51 -6.80 -8.33
C ILE A 29 1.65 -7.42 -7.23
N ILE A 30 1.59 -8.73 -7.19
CA ILE A 30 0.88 -9.50 -6.17
C ILE A 30 1.90 -10.41 -5.53
N ASP A 31 2.12 -10.24 -4.23
CA ASP A 31 2.98 -11.08 -3.42
C ASP A 31 2.16 -11.63 -2.25
N THR A 32 2.19 -12.93 -2.04
CA THR A 32 1.51 -13.59 -0.91
C THR A 32 2.54 -14.23 -0.01
N ILE A 33 2.49 -13.89 1.26
CA ILE A 33 3.44 -14.36 2.27
C ILE A 33 2.63 -15.11 3.34
N GLU A 34 3.02 -16.35 3.60
CA GLU A 34 2.53 -17.12 4.73
C GLU A 34 3.55 -17.08 5.86
N ILE A 35 3.14 -16.54 7.01
CA ILE A 35 3.97 -16.33 8.19
C ILE A 35 3.59 -17.36 9.24
N PRO A 36 4.47 -18.30 9.57
CA PRO A 36 4.18 -19.37 10.51
C PRO A 36 4.09 -18.87 11.96
N SER A 37 3.36 -19.61 12.80
CA SER A 37 3.06 -19.26 14.19
C SER A 37 4.29 -18.95 15.03
N TYR A 38 5.40 -19.65 14.83
CA TYR A 38 6.60 -19.46 15.65
C TYR A 38 7.23 -18.07 15.52
N GLU A 39 6.99 -17.36 14.43
CA GLU A 39 7.46 -15.98 14.21
C GLU A 39 6.80 -15.00 15.19
N PHE A 40 5.60 -15.31 15.65
CA PHE A 40 4.88 -14.50 16.63
C PHE A 40 5.29 -14.79 18.08
N ASN A 41 6.06 -15.84 18.33
CA ASN A 41 6.61 -16.16 19.65
C ASN A 41 7.94 -15.44 19.94
N LYS A 42 8.05 -14.21 19.44
CA LYS A 42 9.17 -13.29 19.63
C LYS A 42 8.69 -11.97 20.20
N ILE A 43 9.56 -11.31 20.96
CA ILE A 43 9.36 -9.90 21.32
C ILE A 43 9.83 -9.01 20.17
N LEU A 44 9.39 -7.76 20.16
CA LEU A 44 9.77 -6.80 19.12
C LEU A 44 11.28 -6.70 18.87
N ARG A 45 12.09 -6.70 19.95
CA ARG A 45 13.55 -6.57 19.83
C ARG A 45 14.19 -7.75 19.07
N ASP A 46 13.58 -8.92 19.16
CA ASP A 46 14.08 -10.17 18.56
C ASP A 46 13.38 -10.50 17.23
N ALA A 47 12.46 -9.62 16.80
CA ALA A 47 11.75 -9.75 15.53
C ALA A 47 12.72 -9.59 14.35
N THR A 48 12.64 -10.50 13.40
CA THR A 48 13.46 -10.45 12.20
C THR A 48 12.82 -9.49 11.20
N ILE A 49 13.60 -8.54 10.68
CA ILE A 49 13.17 -7.70 9.56
C ILE A 49 13.41 -8.50 8.28
N ILE A 50 12.35 -8.75 7.54
CA ILE A 50 12.34 -9.56 6.32
C ILE A 50 12.22 -8.65 5.12
N GLN A 51 13.17 -8.79 4.18
CA GLN A 51 13.18 -8.08 2.91
C GLN A 51 12.16 -8.71 1.96
N MET A 52 11.34 -7.89 1.31
CA MET A 52 10.45 -8.32 0.24
C MET A 52 11.23 -8.51 -1.06
N GLU A 53 10.80 -9.44 -1.90
CA GLU A 53 11.41 -9.65 -3.23
C GLU A 53 11.33 -8.39 -4.09
N ARG A 54 10.25 -7.64 -3.97
CA ARG A 54 9.99 -6.38 -4.68
C ARG A 54 9.37 -5.36 -3.74
N PRO A 55 9.77 -4.08 -3.86
CA PRO A 55 9.09 -3.00 -3.13
C PRO A 55 7.67 -2.81 -3.66
N HIS A 56 6.73 -2.57 -2.74
CA HIS A 56 5.37 -2.16 -3.09
C HIS A 56 5.28 -0.63 -3.03
N GLY A 57 5.19 -0.01 -4.21
CA GLY A 57 5.32 1.43 -4.39
C GLY A 57 4.04 2.22 -4.12
N ILE A 58 4.02 3.44 -4.53
CA ILE A 58 3.13 4.59 -4.28
C ILE A 58 1.62 4.34 -4.09
N SER A 59 1.13 3.17 -4.41
CA SER A 59 -0.25 2.72 -4.15
C SER A 59 -0.20 1.23 -3.86
N TRP A 60 -0.59 0.85 -2.65
CA TRP A 60 -0.57 -0.53 -2.23
C TRP A 60 -1.77 -0.88 -1.35
N GLN A 61 -2.07 -2.16 -1.29
CA GLN A 61 -3.01 -2.77 -0.35
C GLN A 61 -2.36 -4.01 0.25
N VAL A 62 -2.50 -4.18 1.54
CA VAL A 62 -2.12 -5.39 2.28
C VAL A 62 -3.38 -5.96 2.89
N THR A 63 -3.70 -7.21 2.55
CA THR A 63 -4.79 -7.97 3.13
C THR A 63 -4.21 -8.98 4.10
N ILE A 64 -4.60 -8.92 5.36
CA ILE A 64 -4.10 -9.78 6.44
C ILE A 64 -5.22 -10.75 6.84
N ASP A 65 -4.94 -12.05 6.69
CA ASP A 65 -5.80 -13.16 7.11
C ASP A 65 -5.12 -13.85 8.30
N ASN A 66 -5.69 -13.67 9.48
CA ASN A 66 -5.11 -14.16 10.73
C ASN A 66 -5.78 -15.48 11.16
N ASN A 67 -5.10 -16.58 10.83
CA ASN A 67 -5.53 -17.95 11.16
C ASN A 67 -4.72 -18.55 12.33
N LEU A 68 -4.15 -17.68 13.19
CA LEU A 68 -3.37 -18.10 14.34
C LEU A 68 -4.24 -18.61 15.49
N VAL A 69 -3.78 -19.67 16.13
CA VAL A 69 -4.34 -20.20 17.37
C VAL A 69 -3.50 -19.69 18.53
N TYR A 70 -4.01 -18.74 19.27
CA TYR A 70 -3.30 -18.11 20.38
C TYR A 70 -3.11 -19.05 21.56
N ALA A 71 -1.95 -18.95 22.20
CA ALA A 71 -1.57 -19.79 23.34
C ALA A 71 -2.08 -19.23 24.68
N ASN A 72 -2.29 -17.92 24.75
CA ASN A 72 -2.76 -17.26 25.96
C ASN A 72 -3.51 -15.96 25.64
N PRO A 73 -4.32 -15.44 26.58
CA PRO A 73 -5.12 -14.22 26.35
C PRO A 73 -4.32 -12.92 26.12
N ASN A 74 -3.03 -12.91 26.47
CA ASN A 74 -2.17 -11.76 26.25
C ASN A 74 -1.34 -11.89 24.96
N GLY A 75 -1.47 -13.00 24.23
CA GLY A 75 -0.80 -13.20 22.96
C GLY A 75 -1.28 -12.21 21.91
N ASN A 76 -0.37 -11.76 21.07
CA ASN A 76 -0.68 -10.85 19.98
C ASN A 76 -0.13 -11.38 18.65
N ALA A 77 -0.66 -10.87 17.57
CA ALA A 77 -0.07 -10.93 16.24
C ALA A 77 0.12 -9.50 15.76
N VAL A 78 1.36 -9.06 15.67
CA VAL A 78 1.71 -7.71 15.25
C VAL A 78 2.52 -7.78 13.98
N MET A 79 2.13 -6.98 12.99
CA MET A 79 2.86 -6.81 11.75
C MET A 79 3.27 -5.36 11.58
N ARG A 80 4.55 -5.12 11.33
CA ARG A 80 5.11 -3.83 10.94
C ARG A 80 5.50 -3.84 9.49
N LEU A 81 5.08 -2.82 8.77
CA LEU A 81 5.44 -2.55 7.38
C LEU A 81 6.38 -1.35 7.38
N TYR A 82 7.59 -1.50 6.85
CA TYR A 82 8.60 -0.44 6.89
C TYR A 82 8.73 0.24 5.52
N ASP A 83 8.96 1.54 5.57
CA ASP A 83 9.23 2.32 4.38
C ASP A 83 10.63 2.05 3.82
N LYS A 84 10.73 1.99 2.48
CA LYS A 84 11.97 1.74 1.75
C LYS A 84 13.03 2.81 1.99
N ASP A 85 12.60 4.08 1.97
CA ASP A 85 13.51 5.21 1.99
C ASP A 85 13.85 5.65 3.42
N ASN A 86 13.05 5.22 4.40
CA ASN A 86 13.27 5.49 5.81
C ASN A 86 12.83 4.31 6.69
N PRO A 87 13.76 3.43 7.12
CA PRO A 87 13.43 2.26 7.93
C PRO A 87 12.93 2.59 9.34
N GLU A 88 13.08 3.82 9.83
CA GLU A 88 12.46 4.27 11.07
C GLU A 88 10.96 4.60 10.90
N LYS A 89 10.52 4.72 9.66
CA LYS A 89 9.12 4.98 9.33
C LYS A 89 8.39 3.67 9.07
N PHE A 90 7.31 3.43 9.81
CA PHE A 90 6.53 2.21 9.65
C PHE A 90 5.04 2.40 9.95
N VAL A 91 4.25 1.48 9.45
CA VAL A 91 2.86 1.23 9.83
C VAL A 91 2.80 -0.08 10.60
N GLU A 92 2.15 -0.08 11.74
CA GLU A 92 1.96 -1.25 12.60
C GLU A 92 0.47 -1.59 12.68
N VAL A 93 0.15 -2.87 12.50
CA VAL A 93 -1.18 -3.43 12.72
C VAL A 93 -1.05 -4.56 13.73
N GLY A 94 -1.82 -4.48 14.80
CA GLY A 94 -1.80 -5.47 15.86
C GLY A 94 -3.17 -6.05 16.15
N MET A 95 -3.19 -7.36 16.40
CA MET A 95 -4.37 -8.17 16.71
C MET A 95 -4.10 -9.01 17.95
N GLY A 96 -4.86 -8.80 19.00
CA GLY A 96 -4.73 -9.55 20.26
C GLY A 96 -5.59 -10.82 20.30
N ALA A 97 -5.23 -11.72 21.18
CA ALA A 97 -5.93 -13.00 21.42
C ALA A 97 -7.37 -12.81 21.93
N GLN A 98 -8.16 -13.87 21.78
CA GLN A 98 -9.45 -14.00 22.48
C GLN A 98 -9.23 -14.11 24.01
N PRO A 99 -10.17 -13.65 24.85
CA PRO A 99 -11.51 -13.16 24.47
C PRO A 99 -11.56 -11.68 24.10
N ASN A 100 -10.48 -10.92 24.29
CA ASN A 100 -10.51 -9.47 24.13
C ASN A 100 -10.51 -9.06 22.66
N GLU A 101 -9.80 -9.81 21.80
CA GLU A 101 -9.69 -9.48 20.36
C GLU A 101 -9.29 -8.01 20.13
N LYS A 102 -8.27 -7.57 20.88
CA LYS A 102 -7.74 -6.20 20.74
C LYS A 102 -7.32 -5.93 19.30
N PHE A 103 -7.52 -4.69 18.88
CA PHE A 103 -7.04 -4.25 17.57
C PHE A 103 -6.44 -2.85 17.67
N TRP A 104 -5.25 -2.67 17.13
CA TRP A 104 -4.66 -1.34 17.07
C TRP A 104 -3.95 -1.11 15.76
N VAL A 105 -3.85 0.16 15.43
CA VAL A 105 -3.02 0.66 14.33
C VAL A 105 -2.12 1.75 14.90
N ALA A 106 -0.83 1.63 14.64
CA ALA A 106 0.13 2.67 14.99
C ALA A 106 0.96 3.05 13.77
N VAL A 107 1.46 4.26 13.79
CA VAL A 107 2.33 4.80 12.74
C VAL A 107 3.53 5.45 13.42
N GLN A 108 4.72 5.22 12.88
CA GLN A 108 5.90 5.97 13.24
C GLN A 108 6.37 6.80 12.06
N THR A 109 6.60 8.07 12.30
CA THR A 109 7.20 9.00 11.34
C THR A 109 8.38 9.72 11.98
N PRO A 110 9.37 10.20 11.20
CA PRO A 110 10.50 10.95 11.74
C PRO A 110 10.10 12.23 12.47
N LYS A 111 8.97 12.80 12.08
CA LYS A 111 8.47 14.07 12.61
C LYS A 111 7.71 13.93 13.92
N GLU A 112 6.85 12.91 14.02
CA GLU A 112 5.88 12.77 15.12
C GLU A 112 6.22 11.63 16.07
N GLY A 113 7.20 10.78 15.71
CA GLY A 113 7.53 9.56 16.46
C GLY A 113 6.45 8.49 16.35
N TYR A 114 6.37 7.61 17.36
CA TYR A 114 5.40 6.52 17.43
C TYR A 114 4.06 7.03 17.97
N VAL A 115 3.00 6.90 17.16
CA VAL A 115 1.65 7.32 17.51
C VAL A 115 0.68 6.17 17.26
N VAL A 116 -0.07 5.78 18.29
CA VAL A 116 -1.23 4.88 18.15
C VAL A 116 -2.40 5.69 17.62
N VAL A 117 -2.77 5.46 16.37
CA VAL A 117 -3.82 6.23 15.68
C VAL A 117 -5.20 5.59 15.84
N HIS A 118 -5.24 4.32 16.22
CA HIS A 118 -6.47 3.60 16.57
C HIS A 118 -6.18 2.51 17.60
N ASN A 119 -7.08 2.31 18.55
CA ASN A 119 -6.96 1.27 19.58
C ASN A 119 -8.35 0.86 20.09
N ASP A 120 -8.78 -0.34 19.70
CA ASP A 120 -9.93 -1.05 20.27
C ASP A 120 -9.42 -2.10 21.24
N LEU A 121 -9.76 -1.97 22.52
CA LEU A 121 -9.30 -2.87 23.57
C LEU A 121 -10.09 -4.18 23.62
N GLU A 122 -11.31 -4.18 23.06
CA GLU A 122 -12.21 -5.34 23.04
C GLU A 122 -12.95 -5.38 21.70
N ARG A 123 -13.05 -6.58 21.11
CA ARG A 123 -13.80 -6.86 19.88
C ARG A 123 -13.37 -5.97 18.70
N GLY A 124 -12.07 -5.66 18.66
CA GLY A 124 -11.49 -4.78 17.63
C GLY A 124 -11.25 -5.49 16.30
N TRP A 125 -11.23 -6.81 16.27
CA TRP A 125 -11.08 -7.62 15.05
C TRP A 125 -11.81 -8.96 15.21
N SER A 126 -11.85 -9.77 14.16
CA SER A 126 -12.44 -11.11 14.17
C SER A 126 -11.61 -12.05 13.31
N SER A 127 -11.40 -13.28 13.79
CA SER A 127 -10.72 -14.35 13.06
C SER A 127 -11.46 -14.81 11.80
N THR A 128 -12.72 -14.41 11.63
CA THR A 128 -13.51 -14.70 10.42
C THR A 128 -13.45 -13.62 9.37
N SER A 129 -12.74 -12.52 9.66
CA SER A 129 -12.66 -11.34 8.80
C SER A 129 -11.21 -11.00 8.48
N LYS A 130 -10.98 -10.49 7.27
CA LYS A 130 -9.66 -10.04 6.85
C LYS A 130 -9.46 -8.58 7.19
N THR A 131 -8.31 -8.25 7.76
CA THR A 131 -7.88 -6.86 7.95
C THR A 131 -7.25 -6.35 6.66
N ILE A 132 -7.58 -5.13 6.27
CA ILE A 132 -7.08 -4.53 5.03
C ILE A 132 -6.44 -3.18 5.37
N ALA A 133 -5.16 -3.03 5.08
CA ALA A 133 -4.47 -1.75 5.08
C ALA A 133 -4.21 -1.32 3.64
N SER A 134 -4.60 -0.11 3.28
CA SER A 134 -4.39 0.44 1.94
C SER A 134 -3.82 1.85 2.01
N TYR A 135 -3.02 2.20 1.04
CA TYR A 135 -2.36 3.49 0.95
C TYR A 135 -2.31 3.99 -0.49
N THR A 136 -2.51 5.26 -0.67
CA THR A 136 -2.18 5.99 -1.89
C THR A 136 -1.61 7.35 -1.51
N GLU A 137 -0.68 7.91 -2.29
CA GLU A 137 -0.13 9.24 -2.03
C GLU A 137 -1.20 10.33 -1.89
N ARG A 138 -2.29 10.20 -2.63
CA ARG A 138 -3.37 11.19 -2.63
C ARG A 138 -4.31 11.08 -1.44
N ALA A 139 -4.63 9.85 -1.03
CA ALA A 139 -5.64 9.59 0.00
C ALA A 139 -5.03 9.29 1.37
N GLY A 140 -3.73 8.97 1.44
CA GLY A 140 -3.10 8.52 2.68
C GLY A 140 -3.43 7.08 3.05
N LEU A 141 -3.17 6.71 4.30
CA LEU A 141 -3.40 5.40 4.87
C LEU A 141 -4.86 5.23 5.28
N THR A 142 -5.45 4.12 4.88
CA THR A 142 -6.78 3.67 5.32
C THR A 142 -6.67 2.23 5.82
N VAL A 143 -7.22 1.95 7.01
CA VAL A 143 -7.24 0.60 7.59
C VAL A 143 -8.67 0.20 7.91
N ASN A 144 -9.03 -1.02 7.48
CA ASN A 144 -10.28 -1.69 7.79
C ASN A 144 -9.96 -2.95 8.63
N ASN A 145 -10.59 -3.10 9.78
CA ASN A 145 -10.39 -4.23 10.69
C ASN A 145 -11.20 -5.49 10.31
N GLY A 146 -11.80 -5.48 9.11
CA GLY A 146 -12.69 -6.55 8.63
C GLY A 146 -14.18 -6.29 8.88
N ALA A 147 -14.51 -5.42 9.85
CA ALA A 147 -15.90 -5.02 10.15
C ALA A 147 -16.18 -3.56 9.73
N ARG A 148 -15.22 -2.68 9.90
CA ARG A 148 -15.35 -1.25 9.62
C ARG A 148 -14.00 -0.61 9.27
N ILE A 149 -14.05 0.57 8.65
CA ILE A 149 -12.86 1.42 8.51
C ILE A 149 -12.58 2.06 9.88
N VAL A 150 -11.38 1.85 10.39
CA VAL A 150 -10.92 2.34 11.71
C VAL A 150 -9.91 3.47 11.59
N VAL A 151 -9.17 3.53 10.48
CA VAL A 151 -8.31 4.65 10.10
C VAL A 151 -8.71 5.05 8.68
N SER A 152 -8.92 6.34 8.44
CA SER A 152 -9.33 6.85 7.13
C SER A 152 -8.49 8.04 6.73
N ASN A 153 -7.87 7.95 5.54
CA ASN A 153 -7.16 9.06 4.90
C ASN A 153 -6.07 9.71 5.78
N LEU A 154 -5.37 8.92 6.58
CA LEU A 154 -4.28 9.42 7.42
C LEU A 154 -3.08 9.76 6.53
N ASP A 155 -2.67 11.02 6.55
CA ASP A 155 -1.45 11.44 5.86
C ASP A 155 -0.22 10.95 6.62
N ILE A 156 0.51 10.04 5.98
CA ILE A 156 1.79 9.52 6.49
C ILE A 156 2.96 9.93 5.58
N GLY A 157 2.73 10.81 4.60
CA GLY A 157 3.68 11.15 3.54
C GLY A 157 3.97 9.97 2.61
N ALA A 158 4.85 10.12 1.63
CA ALA A 158 5.22 9.05 0.71
C ALA A 158 5.64 7.78 1.46
N PHE A 159 5.11 6.62 1.07
CA PHE A 159 5.36 5.34 1.74
C PHE A 159 5.43 4.19 0.74
N VAL A 160 6.60 3.54 0.67
CA VAL A 160 6.89 2.38 -0.19
C VAL A 160 7.25 1.20 0.70
N ILE A 161 6.44 0.15 0.74
CA ILE A 161 6.74 -1.03 1.54
C ILE A 161 7.92 -1.77 0.90
N ASN A 162 8.96 -2.04 1.69
CA ASN A 162 10.13 -2.78 1.24
C ASN A 162 10.50 -3.94 2.17
N THR A 163 10.20 -3.79 3.45
CA THR A 163 10.46 -4.80 4.47
C THR A 163 9.28 -4.90 5.43
N TYR A 164 9.20 -6.01 6.10
CA TYR A 164 8.25 -6.20 7.19
C TYR A 164 8.88 -6.95 8.36
N SER A 165 8.27 -6.86 9.53
CA SER A 165 8.57 -7.73 10.67
C SER A 165 7.28 -8.12 11.38
N VAL A 166 7.35 -9.23 12.12
CA VAL A 166 6.24 -9.71 12.95
C VAL A 166 6.74 -10.10 14.33
N TYR A 167 5.87 -9.95 15.32
CA TYR A 167 6.11 -10.38 16.70
C TYR A 167 4.76 -10.53 17.41
N GLY A 168 4.76 -11.12 18.63
CA GLY A 168 3.48 -11.34 19.34
C GLY A 168 3.61 -11.33 20.86
N MET A 169 4.84 -11.42 21.40
CA MET A 169 5.09 -11.37 22.85
C MET A 169 5.40 -9.94 23.27
N GLU A 170 4.92 -9.52 24.43
CA GLU A 170 5.25 -8.22 25.04
C GLU A 170 6.57 -8.29 25.81
N SER A 171 6.81 -9.41 26.49
CA SER A 171 8.01 -9.66 27.28
C SER A 171 8.62 -11.02 26.95
N SER A 172 9.94 -11.13 27.07
CA SER A 172 10.67 -12.41 26.92
C SER A 172 10.36 -13.43 28.03
N THR A 173 9.73 -13.00 29.11
CA THR A 173 9.26 -13.87 30.23
C THR A 173 7.83 -14.35 30.04
N ASP A 174 7.11 -13.84 29.04
CA ASP A 174 5.75 -14.26 28.75
C ASP A 174 5.75 -15.68 28.15
N PRO A 175 4.66 -16.43 28.35
CA PRO A 175 4.46 -17.66 27.61
C PRO A 175 4.34 -17.36 26.10
N PRO A 176 4.55 -18.37 25.23
CA PRO A 176 4.37 -18.20 23.80
C PRO A 176 3.03 -17.51 23.47
N ALA A 177 3.05 -16.57 22.53
CA ALA A 177 1.84 -15.86 22.12
C ALA A 177 0.89 -16.77 21.33
N VAL A 178 1.44 -17.68 20.54
CA VAL A 178 0.71 -18.48 19.55
C VAL A 178 1.14 -19.94 19.63
N ASN A 179 0.17 -20.87 19.54
CA ASN A 179 0.42 -22.31 19.50
C ASN A 179 0.63 -22.85 18.09
N SER A 180 -0.20 -22.43 17.13
CA SER A 180 -0.24 -23.01 15.78
C SER A 180 -0.93 -22.06 14.80
N GLY A 181 -1.03 -22.48 13.55
CA GLY A 181 -1.63 -21.71 12.47
C GLY A 181 -0.63 -20.83 11.76
N SER A 182 -1.13 -19.95 10.92
CA SER A 182 -0.34 -18.97 10.17
C SER A 182 -1.09 -17.67 9.99
N LEU A 183 -0.36 -16.61 9.71
CA LEU A 183 -0.90 -15.35 9.23
C LEU A 183 -0.54 -15.22 7.75
N ILE A 184 -1.55 -14.99 6.92
CA ILE A 184 -1.35 -14.82 5.47
C ILE A 184 -1.46 -13.33 5.17
N ALA A 185 -0.42 -12.75 4.58
CA ALA A 185 -0.40 -11.38 4.11
C ALA A 185 -0.31 -11.35 2.58
N GLU A 186 -1.33 -10.79 1.94
CA GLU A 186 -1.37 -10.56 0.50
C GLU A 186 -1.11 -9.10 0.21
N PHE A 187 -0.06 -8.81 -0.53
CA PHE A 187 0.35 -7.48 -0.96
C PHE A 187 -0.04 -7.27 -2.41
N ILE A 188 -0.74 -6.19 -2.69
CA ILE A 188 -1.12 -5.79 -4.05
C ILE A 188 -0.66 -4.36 -4.27
N SER A 189 0.10 -4.12 -5.34
CA SER A 189 0.49 -2.76 -5.72
C SER A 189 0.52 -2.58 -7.24
N GLY A 190 0.42 -1.32 -7.70
CA GLY A 190 0.71 -0.98 -9.08
C GLY A 190 2.21 -1.03 -9.36
N ASP A 191 2.61 -1.45 -10.56
CA ASP A 191 3.99 -1.38 -11.02
C ASP A 191 4.35 0.09 -11.33
N PRO A 192 5.19 0.77 -10.52
CA PRO A 192 5.52 2.17 -10.75
C PRO A 192 6.30 2.38 -12.06
N ALA A 193 7.01 1.35 -12.57
CA ALA A 193 7.71 1.42 -13.85
C ALA A 193 6.75 1.43 -15.04
N LYS A 194 5.49 1.07 -14.83
CA LYS A 194 4.45 0.99 -15.86
C LYS A 194 3.28 1.95 -15.61
N ASN A 195 3.52 3.02 -14.84
CA ASN A 195 2.51 4.05 -14.62
C ASN A 195 2.05 4.63 -15.97
N PRO A 196 0.81 4.38 -16.42
CA PRO A 196 0.32 4.87 -17.71
C PRO A 196 0.25 6.41 -17.76
N PHE A 197 0.25 7.07 -16.61
CA PHE A 197 0.23 8.53 -16.49
C PHE A 197 1.62 9.17 -16.44
N ALA A 198 2.71 8.41 -16.40
CA ALA A 198 4.07 8.96 -16.39
C ALA A 198 4.36 9.83 -17.62
N LEU A 199 3.74 9.51 -18.75
CA LEU A 199 3.89 10.27 -20.01
C LEU A 199 2.83 11.38 -20.16
N PHE A 200 1.87 11.51 -19.26
CA PHE A 200 0.79 12.49 -19.36
C PHE A 200 1.29 13.95 -19.47
N PRO A 201 2.31 14.40 -18.70
CA PRO A 201 2.87 15.74 -18.87
C PRO A 201 3.44 15.99 -20.27
N PHE A 202 4.04 14.97 -20.90
CA PHE A 202 4.57 15.08 -22.25
C PHE A 202 3.46 15.20 -23.29
N TYR A 203 2.34 14.50 -23.13
CA TYR A 203 1.18 14.61 -24.02
C TYR A 203 0.53 15.98 -23.91
N ILE A 204 0.42 16.54 -22.70
CA ILE A 204 -0.09 17.92 -22.50
C ILE A 204 0.86 18.92 -23.17
N ALA A 205 2.16 18.83 -22.95
CA ALA A 205 3.14 19.73 -23.56
C ALA A 205 3.10 19.67 -25.11
N ALA A 206 2.98 18.47 -25.67
CA ALA A 206 2.84 18.29 -27.12
C ALA A 206 1.55 18.91 -27.65
N ALA A 207 0.41 18.71 -26.97
CA ALA A 207 -0.86 19.30 -27.35
C ALA A 207 -0.84 20.83 -27.32
N ILE A 208 -0.21 21.43 -26.30
CA ILE A 208 -0.02 22.89 -26.21
C ILE A 208 0.88 23.39 -27.33
N GLY A 209 1.99 22.69 -27.62
CA GLY A 209 2.90 23.04 -28.72
C GLY A 209 2.19 23.05 -30.08
N ILE A 210 1.36 22.05 -30.35
CA ILE A 210 0.56 21.96 -31.58
C ILE A 210 -0.43 23.13 -31.64
N LEU A 211 -1.14 23.42 -30.56
CA LEU A 211 -2.10 24.53 -30.51
C LEU A 211 -1.44 25.88 -30.80
N VAL A 212 -0.29 26.14 -30.15
CA VAL A 212 0.49 27.38 -30.39
C VAL A 212 0.97 27.46 -31.82
N GLY A 213 1.46 26.36 -32.39
CA GLY A 213 1.88 26.29 -33.78
C GLY A 213 0.75 26.61 -34.76
N VAL A 214 -0.44 26.08 -34.54
CA VAL A 214 -1.63 26.35 -35.36
C VAL A 214 -2.04 27.82 -35.27
N LEU A 215 -2.09 28.36 -34.04
CA LEU A 215 -2.43 29.78 -33.84
C LEU A 215 -1.42 30.73 -34.51
N TYR A 216 -0.12 30.40 -34.46
CA TYR A 216 0.92 31.18 -35.13
C TYR A 216 0.75 31.16 -36.65
N MET A 217 0.47 29.98 -37.23
CA MET A 217 0.27 29.84 -38.66
C MET A 217 -0.98 30.56 -39.17
N THR A 218 -2.07 30.55 -38.38
CA THR A 218 -3.31 31.27 -38.73
C THR A 218 -3.13 32.78 -38.68
N LYS A 219 -2.42 33.31 -37.65
CA LYS A 219 -2.15 34.74 -37.51
C LYS A 219 -1.23 35.30 -38.63
N LYS A 220 -0.27 34.51 -39.13
CA LYS A 220 0.64 34.93 -40.22
C LYS A 220 -0.06 35.02 -41.60
N ARG A 221 -1.32 34.50 -41.72
CA ARG A 221 -2.09 34.47 -42.96
C ARG A 221 -3.25 35.47 -43.01
N SER A 222 -3.54 36.07 -41.88
CA SER A 222 -4.46 37.21 -41.74
C SER A 222 -3.64 38.53 -41.89
#